data_2ce9d3ebe658dbca8868bc4cfb2cd097
#
_entry.id   2ce9d3ebe658dbca8868bc4cfb2cd097
#
_cell.length_a   1.000
_cell.length_b   1.000
_cell.length_c   1.000
_cell.angle_alpha   90.00
_cell.angle_beta   90.00
_cell.angle_gamma   90.00
#
_symmetry.space_group_name_H-M   'P 1'
#
loop_
_entity.id
_entity.type
_entity.pdbx_description
1 polymer ?
#
loop_
_entity_poly.entity_id
_entity_poly.type
_entity_poly.pdbx_seq_one_letter_code
_entity_poly.pdbx_strand_id
1 'polypeptide(L)'
;MLFRSARHNERELSGDPTAHAEVLAIRDAAEVVGHWRLLDCTLYVTLEPCVMCAGALVNARIGRVVYAATDPKAGAVGSLYDVCSDPRLNHRPPVTAGLCADQAGALLGAFFADLRAQGQD
;
A
#
# COMPACT_ATOMS: atom_id res chain seq x y z
N MET A 1 5.81 20.39 2.48
CA MET A 1 5.38 19.05 2.05
C MET A 1 4.20 19.16 1.10
N LEU A 2 4.22 18.44 0.01
CA LEU A 2 3.14 18.45 -0.97
C LEU A 2 2.49 17.07 -1.06
N PHE A 3 1.18 17.03 -1.01
CA PHE A 3 0.42 15.84 -1.34
C PHE A 3 0.52 15.56 -2.83
N ARG A 4 0.82 14.31 -3.18
CA ARG A 4 0.82 13.86 -4.57
C ARG A 4 -0.46 13.12 -4.93
N SER A 5 -1.06 12.41 -3.96
CA SER A 5 -2.28 11.63 -4.16
C SER A 5 -2.84 11.15 -2.83
N ALA A 6 -4.16 10.96 -2.80
CA ALA A 6 -4.87 10.25 -1.74
C ALA A 6 -5.93 9.38 -2.41
N ARG A 7 -5.83 8.06 -2.24
CA ARG A 7 -6.69 7.10 -2.94
C ARG A 7 -7.21 6.03 -1.98
N HIS A 8 -8.24 5.33 -2.41
CA HIS A 8 -8.78 4.16 -1.75
C HIS A 8 -8.94 3.02 -2.76
N ASN A 9 -9.19 1.81 -2.27
CA ASN A 9 -9.36 0.64 -3.13
C ASN A 9 -10.58 0.85 -4.04
N GLU A 10 -10.40 0.65 -5.36
CA GLU A 10 -11.45 0.80 -6.36
C GLU A 10 -11.69 -0.49 -7.15
N ARG A 11 -11.24 -1.64 -6.62
CA ARG A 11 -11.39 -2.92 -7.31
C ARG A 11 -12.86 -3.22 -7.63
N GLU A 12 -13.76 -3.05 -6.68
CA GLU A 12 -15.19 -3.27 -6.90
C GLU A 12 -15.80 -2.20 -7.78
N LEU A 13 -15.40 -0.96 -7.59
CA LEU A 13 -15.95 0.18 -8.31
C LEU A 13 -15.62 0.13 -9.80
N SER A 14 -14.38 -0.19 -10.14
CA SER A 14 -13.89 -0.18 -11.53
C SER A 14 -13.88 -1.55 -12.18
N GLY A 15 -14.08 -2.62 -11.42
CA GLY A 15 -13.93 -3.99 -11.92
C GLY A 15 -12.49 -4.37 -12.26
N ASP A 16 -11.52 -3.61 -11.77
CA ASP A 16 -10.09 -3.82 -12.04
C ASP A 16 -9.45 -4.50 -10.83
N PRO A 17 -8.96 -5.75 -10.96
CA PRO A 17 -8.35 -6.46 -9.83
C PRO A 17 -7.05 -5.81 -9.35
N THR A 18 -6.44 -4.93 -10.13
CA THR A 18 -5.21 -4.22 -9.73
C THR A 18 -5.48 -2.84 -9.13
N ALA A 19 -6.74 -2.43 -9.01
CA ALA A 19 -7.11 -1.10 -8.52
C ALA A 19 -7.03 -0.99 -7.00
N HIS A 20 -5.92 -1.42 -6.43
CA HIS A 20 -5.58 -1.19 -5.03
C HIS A 20 -5.18 0.28 -4.84
N ALA A 21 -5.48 0.83 -3.67
CA ALA A 21 -5.20 2.23 -3.37
C ALA A 21 -3.74 2.60 -3.64
N GLU A 22 -2.81 1.71 -3.30
CA GLU A 22 -1.38 1.94 -3.47
C GLU A 22 -1.00 2.08 -4.94
N VAL A 23 -1.52 1.21 -5.82
CA VAL A 23 -1.25 1.28 -7.26
C VAL A 23 -1.82 2.56 -7.85
N LEU A 24 -3.04 2.93 -7.46
CA LEU A 24 -3.68 4.15 -7.91
C LEU A 24 -2.89 5.39 -7.47
N ALA A 25 -2.44 5.41 -6.23
CA ALA A 25 -1.65 6.51 -5.69
C ALA A 25 -0.30 6.64 -6.40
N ILE A 26 0.36 5.52 -6.71
CA ILE A 26 1.62 5.51 -7.47
C ILE A 26 1.42 6.14 -8.84
N ARG A 27 0.36 5.77 -9.54
CA ARG A 27 0.03 6.33 -10.86
C ARG A 27 -0.17 7.84 -10.78
N ASP A 28 -0.99 8.29 -9.82
CA ASP A 28 -1.26 9.71 -9.62
C ASP A 28 0.03 10.48 -9.31
N ALA A 29 0.84 9.94 -8.42
CA ALA A 29 2.09 10.59 -8.01
C ALA A 29 3.06 10.71 -9.19
N ALA A 30 3.15 9.69 -10.02
CA ALA A 30 4.01 9.72 -11.21
C ALA A 30 3.58 10.82 -12.19
N GLU A 31 2.26 11.02 -12.36
CA GLU A 31 1.73 12.11 -13.18
C GLU A 31 2.10 13.48 -12.61
N VAL A 32 1.90 13.65 -11.30
CA VAL A 32 2.18 14.93 -10.63
C VAL A 32 3.67 15.27 -10.66
N VAL A 33 4.51 14.27 -10.39
CA VAL A 33 5.98 14.44 -10.41
C VAL A 33 6.51 14.58 -11.83
N GLY A 34 5.81 14.00 -12.82
CA GLY A 34 6.22 14.00 -14.21
C GLY A 34 7.31 12.98 -14.52
N HIS A 35 7.48 11.97 -13.68
CA HIS A 35 8.50 10.93 -13.84
C HIS A 35 8.06 9.67 -13.11
N TRP A 36 8.49 8.50 -13.59
CA TRP A 36 8.12 7.23 -12.97
C TRP A 36 8.90 6.94 -11.69
N ARG A 37 10.10 7.52 -11.52
CA ARG A 37 10.86 7.38 -10.27
C ARG A 37 10.31 8.30 -9.20
N LEU A 38 9.92 7.72 -8.08
CA LEU A 38 9.28 8.46 -6.97
C LEU A 38 10.21 8.52 -5.75
N LEU A 39 11.49 8.86 -5.98
CA LEU A 39 12.54 8.84 -4.96
C LEU A 39 12.25 9.78 -3.78
N ASP A 40 11.55 10.89 -4.03
CA ASP A 40 11.25 11.89 -3.01
C ASP A 40 9.85 11.70 -2.41
N CYS A 41 9.16 10.61 -2.75
CA CYS A 41 7.82 10.36 -2.27
C CYS A 41 7.82 9.35 -1.13
N THR A 42 6.88 9.53 -0.20
CA THR A 42 6.60 8.58 0.87
C THR A 42 5.19 8.06 0.69
N LEU A 43 5.01 6.74 0.73
CA LEU A 43 3.69 6.12 0.76
C LEU A 43 3.28 5.91 2.22
N TYR A 44 2.09 6.42 2.56
CA TYR A 44 1.43 6.12 3.83
C TYR A 44 0.21 5.27 3.53
N VAL A 45 0.11 4.10 4.14
CA VAL A 45 -0.99 3.17 3.91
C VAL A 45 -1.46 2.54 5.23
N THR A 46 -2.77 2.30 5.33
CA THR A 46 -3.35 1.77 6.56
C THR A 46 -3.05 0.29 6.76
N LEU A 47 -3.08 -0.49 5.70
CA LEU A 47 -2.81 -1.92 5.73
C LEU A 47 -1.52 -2.23 4.98
N GLU A 48 -0.72 -3.15 5.50
CA GLU A 48 0.52 -3.61 4.87
C GLU A 48 0.28 -3.97 3.40
N PRO A 49 1.08 -3.43 2.46
CA PRO A 49 0.91 -3.72 1.04
C PRO A 49 1.04 -5.21 0.70
N CYS A 50 0.21 -5.66 -0.24
CA CYS A 50 0.30 -7.02 -0.78
C CYS A 50 1.48 -7.16 -1.74
N VAL A 51 1.70 -8.36 -2.27
CA VAL A 51 2.84 -8.64 -3.14
C VAL A 51 2.82 -7.80 -4.42
N MET A 52 1.64 -7.56 -4.99
CA MET A 52 1.50 -6.71 -6.18
C MET A 52 1.91 -5.27 -5.87
N CYS A 53 1.37 -4.71 -4.79
CA CYS A 53 1.65 -3.33 -4.40
C CYS A 53 3.10 -3.13 -3.95
N ALA A 54 3.64 -4.08 -3.18
CA ALA A 54 5.05 -4.03 -2.77
C ALA A 54 5.97 -4.05 -3.98
N GLY A 55 5.67 -4.90 -4.97
CA GLY A 55 6.42 -4.93 -6.23
C GLY A 55 6.30 -3.60 -6.99
N ALA A 56 5.12 -3.00 -7.01
CA ALA A 56 4.91 -1.71 -7.65
C ALA A 56 5.73 -0.60 -6.96
N LEU A 57 5.82 -0.62 -5.63
CA LEU A 57 6.63 0.33 -4.87
C LEU A 57 8.11 0.22 -5.20
N VAL A 58 8.61 -1.01 -5.34
CA VAL A 58 9.99 -1.24 -5.75
C VAL A 58 10.21 -0.75 -7.18
N ASN A 59 9.29 -1.07 -8.10
CA ASN A 59 9.37 -0.61 -9.48
C ASN A 59 9.36 0.90 -9.60
N ALA A 60 8.58 1.57 -8.77
CA ALA A 60 8.48 3.03 -8.77
C ALA A 60 9.65 3.71 -8.06
N ARG A 61 10.54 2.94 -7.43
CA ARG A 61 11.67 3.48 -6.64
C ARG A 61 11.20 4.43 -5.55
N ILE A 62 10.12 4.04 -4.83
CA ILE A 62 9.56 4.87 -3.76
C ILE A 62 10.62 5.19 -2.71
N GLY A 63 10.58 6.41 -2.16
CA GLY A 63 11.57 6.85 -1.19
C GLY A 63 11.40 6.25 0.20
N ARG A 64 10.15 6.02 0.62
CA ARG A 64 9.83 5.45 1.94
C ARG A 64 8.44 4.85 1.92
N VAL A 65 8.25 3.79 2.71
CA VAL A 65 6.95 3.16 2.93
C VAL A 65 6.63 3.21 4.43
N VAL A 66 5.45 3.69 4.76
CA VAL A 66 4.93 3.71 6.13
C VAL A 66 3.57 3.03 6.14
N TYR A 67 3.44 1.93 6.89
CA TYR A 67 2.14 1.28 7.03
C TYR A 67 1.75 1.12 8.50
N ALA A 68 0.43 1.05 8.75
CA ALA A 68 -0.09 0.97 10.09
C ALA A 68 -0.22 -0.49 10.55
N ALA A 69 -1.18 -1.22 10.01
CA ALA A 69 -1.49 -2.58 10.45
C ALA A 69 -0.81 -3.63 9.56
N THR A 70 -0.32 -4.72 10.17
CA THR A 70 0.21 -5.87 9.44
C THR A 70 -0.94 -6.67 8.82
N ASP A 71 -0.65 -7.36 7.72
CA ASP A 71 -1.60 -8.24 7.07
C ASP A 71 -1.04 -9.67 7.02
N PRO A 72 -1.42 -10.53 7.99
CA PRO A 72 -0.89 -11.89 8.04
C PRO A 72 -1.38 -12.80 6.89
N LYS A 73 -2.39 -12.38 6.15
CA LYS A 73 -2.94 -13.16 5.04
C LYS A 73 -2.33 -12.84 3.69
N ALA A 74 -1.97 -11.57 3.45
CA ALA A 74 -1.54 -11.12 2.14
C ALA A 74 -0.38 -10.13 2.18
N GLY A 75 0.11 -9.75 3.35
CA GLY A 75 1.15 -8.74 3.48
C GLY A 75 2.49 -9.19 2.91
N ALA A 76 3.14 -8.30 2.17
CA ALA A 76 4.40 -8.59 1.50
C ALA A 76 5.51 -7.61 1.87
N VAL A 77 5.37 -6.90 3.00
CA VAL A 77 6.37 -5.96 3.52
C VAL A 77 6.75 -6.40 4.95
N GLY A 78 6.89 -7.70 5.15
CA GLY A 78 7.32 -8.30 6.40
C GLY A 78 6.49 -9.48 6.89
N SER A 79 5.22 -9.61 6.50
CA SER A 79 4.35 -10.70 7.00
C SER A 79 4.60 -12.02 6.28
N LEU A 80 4.07 -12.19 5.04
CA LEU A 80 4.31 -13.40 4.25
C LEU A 80 5.59 -13.31 3.43
N TYR A 81 5.83 -12.15 2.85
CA TYR A 81 7.01 -11.84 2.05
C TYR A 81 7.60 -10.54 2.55
N ASP A 82 8.83 -10.28 2.18
CA ASP A 82 9.51 -9.01 2.51
C ASP A 82 10.14 -8.45 1.24
N VAL A 83 9.29 -7.99 0.33
CA VAL A 83 9.69 -7.53 -1.00
C VAL A 83 10.53 -6.27 -0.92
N CYS A 84 10.18 -5.35 -0.01
CA CYS A 84 10.88 -4.06 0.11
C CYS A 84 12.27 -4.17 0.73
N SER A 85 12.60 -5.31 1.36
CA SER A 85 13.90 -5.54 1.98
C SER A 85 14.70 -6.65 1.30
N ASP A 86 14.22 -7.18 0.18
CA ASP A 86 14.89 -8.28 -0.52
C ASP A 86 16.16 -7.77 -1.19
N PRO A 87 17.35 -8.30 -0.79
CA PRO A 87 18.63 -7.81 -1.32
C PRO A 87 18.86 -8.15 -2.80
N ARG A 88 18.06 -9.06 -3.37
CA ARG A 88 18.17 -9.43 -4.77
C ARG A 88 17.52 -8.39 -5.68
N LEU A 89 16.62 -7.56 -5.15
CA LEU A 89 15.99 -6.50 -5.92
C LEU A 89 16.89 -5.26 -5.94
N ASN A 90 16.72 -4.43 -6.96
CA ASN A 90 17.59 -3.28 -7.20
C ASN A 90 17.17 -2.02 -6.45
N HIS A 91 16.13 -2.09 -5.63
CA HIS A 91 15.69 -0.96 -4.80
C HIS A 91 15.07 -1.50 -3.51
N ARG A 92 15.46 -0.93 -2.40
CA ARG A 92 14.98 -1.31 -1.07
C ARG A 92 14.61 -0.06 -0.29
N PRO A 93 13.35 0.41 -0.40
CA PRO A 93 12.94 1.61 0.33
C PRO A 93 12.92 1.34 1.83
N PRO A 94 13.31 2.33 2.65
CA PRO A 94 13.13 2.21 4.10
C PRO A 94 11.66 2.06 4.43
N VAL A 95 11.35 1.21 5.44
CA VAL A 95 10.00 0.88 5.86
C VAL A 95 9.83 1.22 7.32
N THR A 96 8.72 1.89 7.65
CA THR A 96 8.28 2.11 9.02
C THR A 96 6.93 1.42 9.19
N ALA A 97 6.84 0.49 10.13
CA ALA A 97 5.62 -0.27 10.39
C ALA A 97 5.03 0.11 11.74
N GLY A 98 3.73 -0.05 11.90
CA GLY A 98 3.06 0.06 13.18
C GLY A 98 2.56 1.45 13.55
N LEU A 99 2.72 2.44 12.69
CA LEU A 99 2.19 3.78 12.96
C LEU A 99 0.66 3.73 13.02
N CYS A 100 0.07 4.06 14.18
CA CYS A 100 -1.38 4.00 14.41
C CYS A 100 -1.97 2.60 14.15
N ALA A 101 -1.19 1.53 14.39
CA ALA A 101 -1.59 0.17 14.07
C ALA A 101 -2.90 -0.25 14.74
N ASP A 102 -3.08 0.09 16.01
CA ASP A 102 -4.28 -0.29 16.77
C ASP A 102 -5.54 0.37 16.18
N GLN A 103 -5.46 1.65 15.84
CA GLN A 103 -6.57 2.39 15.25
C GLN A 103 -6.90 1.87 13.86
N ALA A 104 -5.89 1.65 13.03
CA ALA A 104 -6.08 1.13 11.68
C ALA A 104 -6.65 -0.29 11.72
N GLY A 105 -6.12 -1.14 12.58
CA GLY A 105 -6.61 -2.51 12.74
C GLY A 105 -8.06 -2.56 13.19
N ALA A 106 -8.45 -1.72 14.15
CA ALA A 106 -9.82 -1.65 14.63
C ALA A 106 -10.76 -1.16 13.53
N LEU A 107 -10.36 -0.13 12.78
CA LEU A 107 -11.17 0.40 11.69
C LEU A 107 -11.37 -0.61 10.57
N LEU A 108 -10.32 -1.30 10.15
CA LEU A 108 -10.38 -2.34 9.13
C LEU A 108 -11.23 -3.52 9.61
N GLY A 109 -11.06 -3.94 10.85
CA GLY A 109 -11.84 -5.01 11.44
C GLY A 109 -13.33 -4.70 11.45
N ALA A 110 -13.70 -3.48 11.83
CA ALA A 110 -15.11 -3.03 11.82
C ALA A 110 -15.66 -2.99 10.41
N PHE A 111 -14.89 -2.50 9.44
CA PHE A 111 -15.28 -2.44 8.03
C PHE A 111 -15.56 -3.84 7.46
N PHE A 112 -14.64 -4.79 7.67
CA PHE A 112 -14.83 -6.14 7.17
C PHE A 112 -15.96 -6.88 7.87
N ALA A 113 -16.19 -6.64 9.16
CA ALA A 113 -17.33 -7.19 9.88
C ALA A 113 -18.64 -6.69 9.27
N ASP A 114 -18.71 -5.42 8.92
CA ASP A 114 -19.88 -4.81 8.25
C ASP A 114 -20.15 -5.46 6.89
N LEU A 115 -19.11 -5.66 6.08
CA LEU A 115 -19.25 -6.30 4.78
C LEU A 115 -19.80 -7.73 4.92
N ARG A 116 -19.30 -8.49 5.89
CA ARG A 116 -19.79 -9.85 6.15
C ARG A 116 -21.25 -9.85 6.59
N ALA A 117 -21.65 -8.89 7.43
CA ALA A 117 -23.03 -8.75 7.88
C ALA A 117 -23.98 -8.42 6.73
N GLN A 118 -23.47 -7.76 5.68
CA GLN A 118 -24.23 -7.44 4.47
C GLN A 118 -24.19 -8.57 3.43
N GLY A 119 -23.54 -9.70 3.74
CA GLY A 119 -23.40 -10.83 2.82
C GLY A 119 -22.33 -10.63 1.75
N GLN A 120 -21.39 -9.71 1.97
CA GLN A 120 -20.27 -9.46 1.05
C GLN A 120 -18.97 -9.97 1.66
N ASP A 121 -18.12 -10.55 0.84
CA ASP A 121 -16.80 -11.04 1.26
C ASP A 121 -15.68 -10.06 0.94
#